data_ba4cafc9477de45247079e6690bbd7e3
#
_entry.id   ba4cafc9477de45247079e6690bbd7e3
#
_cell.length_a   1.000
_cell.length_b   1.000
_cell.length_c   1.000
_cell.angle_alpha   90.00
_cell.angle_beta   90.00
_cell.angle_gamma   90.00
#
_symmetry.space_group_name_H-M   'P 1'
#
loop_
_entity.id
_entity.type
_entity.pdbx_description
1 polymer ?
#
loop_
_entity_poly.entity_id
_entity_poly.type
_entity_poly.pdbx_seq_one_letter_code
_entity_poly.pdbx_strand_id
1 'polypeptide(L)'
;MSSLALYRRYRPESFAEVIGQEHVTAPLMQALRNNRVNHAYLFSGPRGCGKTTSARILARCLNCEQGPTPTPCGECQSCQDLARNGPGSIDVIEIDAASHGGVDDARDLREKAFFGPASSRYKIYIIDEAHMVTSAGFNALLKVVEEPPEHLKFIFATTEPEKVIGTIRSRTHHYPFRLVPPGTLREYLGEVCGREGAQVEDGVLPLVVRAGAGSVRDSMSVMDQLLAGAGEEGVTYAMATSLLGYTEGSLLDSVVDAFASGDGAAAFEVVDRVVEGGNDPRRFVADLLERLRDLVILAAVPDAGEKGLIDAPADVVERMQAQASVFGAAELSRAADLVNAGLTEMRGATSPRLQLELICARVLLPAAFDDERSFQARLDRLERSGAAAFAAAPQGAAPAMGYVPGPEAHAMAPAGPGGGPAAARAAAARTPAPGPVAPAVAPEPVRAPAQPEAVP
;
A
#
# COMPACT_ATOMS: atom_id res chain seq x y z
N MET A 1 20.36 -26.62 7.83
CA MET A 1 19.63 -25.57 7.09
C MET A 1 20.60 -24.74 6.27
N SER A 2 20.28 -24.41 5.02
CA SER A 2 21.15 -23.57 4.20
C SER A 2 21.21 -22.16 4.78
N SER A 3 22.41 -21.57 4.89
CA SER A 3 22.60 -20.19 5.40
C SER A 3 22.15 -19.08 4.42
N LEU A 4 21.61 -19.45 3.26
CA LEU A 4 21.18 -18.52 2.24
C LEU A 4 19.73 -18.10 2.46
N ALA A 5 19.46 -16.81 2.37
CA ALA A 5 18.12 -16.25 2.46
C ALA A 5 17.14 -16.86 1.45
N LEU A 6 15.85 -17.00 1.84
CA LEU A 6 14.81 -17.62 1.03
C LEU A 6 14.73 -17.04 -0.38
N TYR A 7 14.75 -15.71 -0.52
CA TYR A 7 14.67 -15.06 -1.84
C TYR A 7 15.84 -15.39 -2.78
N ARG A 8 16.98 -15.88 -2.22
CA ARG A 8 18.11 -16.40 -3.00
C ARG A 8 17.94 -17.87 -3.32
N ARG A 9 17.51 -18.69 -2.33
CA ARG A 9 17.29 -20.13 -2.51
C ARG A 9 16.19 -20.46 -3.52
N TYR A 10 15.13 -19.65 -3.54
CA TYR A 10 13.98 -19.82 -4.44
C TYR A 10 13.98 -18.85 -5.62
N ARG A 11 15.15 -18.29 -5.95
CA ARG A 11 15.28 -17.43 -7.13
C ARG A 11 14.99 -18.25 -8.39
N PRO A 12 14.03 -17.86 -9.25
CA PRO A 12 13.72 -18.55 -10.50
C PRO A 12 14.93 -18.75 -11.40
N GLU A 13 15.02 -19.91 -12.03
CA GLU A 13 16.08 -20.28 -12.99
C GLU A 13 15.57 -20.42 -14.41
N SER A 14 14.25 -20.41 -14.59
CA SER A 14 13.57 -20.43 -15.88
C SER A 14 12.40 -19.46 -15.90
N PHE A 15 11.94 -19.04 -17.08
CA PHE A 15 10.76 -18.19 -17.22
C PHE A 15 9.47 -18.86 -16.72
N ALA A 16 9.40 -20.18 -16.71
CA ALA A 16 8.26 -20.92 -16.20
C ALA A 16 8.10 -20.81 -14.68
N GLU A 17 9.18 -20.52 -13.95
CA GLU A 17 9.18 -20.34 -12.49
C GLU A 17 8.89 -18.89 -12.06
N VAL A 18 8.83 -17.95 -13.00
CA VAL A 18 8.58 -16.54 -12.70
C VAL A 18 7.08 -16.33 -12.56
N ILE A 19 6.61 -16.12 -11.33
CA ILE A 19 5.20 -15.98 -11.01
C ILE A 19 4.66 -14.58 -11.32
N GLY A 20 3.39 -14.51 -11.77
CA GLY A 20 2.63 -13.26 -11.95
C GLY A 20 3.18 -12.32 -13.03
N GLN A 21 4.05 -12.79 -13.93
CA GLN A 21 4.65 -12.01 -15.00
C GLN A 21 4.41 -12.62 -16.40
N GLU A 22 3.34 -13.39 -16.57
CA GLU A 22 3.02 -14.13 -17.81
C GLU A 22 2.94 -13.19 -19.01
N HIS A 23 2.48 -11.96 -18.82
CA HIS A 23 2.40 -10.92 -19.85
C HIS A 23 3.79 -10.48 -20.37
N VAL A 24 4.86 -10.75 -19.63
CA VAL A 24 6.27 -10.51 -20.00
C VAL A 24 6.93 -11.82 -20.44
N THR A 25 6.80 -12.88 -19.66
CA THR A 25 7.52 -14.15 -19.91
C THR A 25 7.01 -14.88 -21.15
N ALA A 26 5.70 -14.88 -21.41
CA ALA A 26 5.15 -15.55 -22.59
C ALA A 26 5.63 -14.94 -23.92
N PRO A 27 5.59 -13.60 -24.13
CA PRO A 27 6.16 -12.98 -25.33
C PRO A 27 7.67 -13.21 -25.47
N LEU A 28 8.45 -13.16 -24.36
CA LEU A 28 9.88 -13.42 -24.39
C LEU A 28 10.19 -14.86 -24.83
N MET A 29 9.49 -15.83 -24.24
CA MET A 29 9.64 -17.24 -24.63
C MET A 29 9.25 -17.46 -26.10
N GLN A 30 8.20 -16.78 -26.58
CA GLN A 30 7.80 -16.88 -27.98
C GLN A 30 8.83 -16.25 -28.93
N ALA A 31 9.42 -15.12 -28.55
CA ALA A 31 10.50 -14.49 -29.32
C ALA A 31 11.72 -15.43 -29.43
N LEU A 32 12.08 -16.10 -28.32
CA LEU A 32 13.16 -17.10 -28.30
C LEU A 32 12.85 -18.32 -29.19
N ARG A 33 11.63 -18.86 -29.16
CA ARG A 33 11.20 -19.96 -30.04
C ARG A 33 11.32 -19.58 -31.52
N ASN A 34 10.99 -18.34 -31.84
CA ASN A 34 11.01 -17.83 -33.21
C ASN A 34 12.41 -17.34 -33.62
N ASN A 35 13.44 -17.50 -32.79
CA ASN A 35 14.79 -16.97 -32.97
C ASN A 35 14.81 -15.45 -33.28
N ARG A 36 13.83 -14.70 -32.74
CA ARG A 36 13.74 -13.23 -32.87
C ARG A 36 14.38 -12.58 -31.67
N VAL A 37 15.71 -12.61 -31.63
CA VAL A 37 16.51 -12.05 -30.55
C VAL A 37 16.89 -10.61 -30.89
N ASN A 38 16.50 -9.67 -30.04
CA ASN A 38 16.91 -8.27 -30.18
C ASN A 38 18.29 -8.03 -29.57
N HIS A 39 18.89 -6.90 -29.91
CA HIS A 39 20.18 -6.48 -29.36
C HIS A 39 20.02 -5.80 -27.99
N ALA A 40 18.87 -5.18 -27.71
CA ALA A 40 18.64 -4.44 -26.46
C ALA A 40 17.22 -4.65 -25.91
N TYR A 41 17.16 -4.88 -24.61
CA TYR A 41 15.94 -5.08 -23.84
C TYR A 41 15.87 -4.07 -22.70
N LEU A 42 14.67 -3.60 -22.37
CA LEU A 42 14.40 -2.75 -21.22
C LEU A 42 13.34 -3.40 -20.33
N PHE A 43 13.74 -3.86 -19.15
CA PHE A 43 12.86 -4.39 -18.12
C PHE A 43 12.55 -3.29 -17.11
N SER A 44 11.32 -2.83 -17.09
CA SER A 44 10.88 -1.78 -16.15
C SER A 44 9.85 -2.30 -15.16
N GLY A 45 9.68 -1.63 -14.05
CA GLY A 45 8.65 -1.93 -13.06
C GLY A 45 9.12 -1.84 -11.62
N PRO A 46 8.23 -2.07 -10.65
CA PRO A 46 8.52 -1.91 -9.23
C PRO A 46 9.68 -2.75 -8.74
N ARG A 47 10.22 -2.37 -7.56
CA ARG A 47 11.27 -3.15 -6.92
C ARG A 47 10.76 -4.56 -6.55
N GLY A 48 11.63 -5.57 -6.65
CA GLY A 48 11.35 -6.92 -6.18
C GLY A 48 10.40 -7.77 -7.03
N CYS A 49 9.94 -7.28 -8.20
CA CYS A 49 9.05 -8.00 -9.12
C CYS A 49 9.77 -8.99 -10.09
N GLY A 50 11.10 -9.15 -9.97
CA GLY A 50 11.85 -10.15 -10.74
C GLY A 50 12.60 -9.66 -11.97
N LYS A 51 12.76 -8.34 -12.21
CA LYS A 51 13.46 -7.77 -13.38
C LYS A 51 14.87 -8.34 -13.57
N THR A 52 15.73 -8.19 -12.57
CA THR A 52 17.14 -8.67 -12.61
C THR A 52 17.22 -10.19 -12.72
N THR A 53 16.27 -10.90 -12.07
CA THR A 53 16.16 -12.37 -12.20
C THR A 53 15.83 -12.75 -13.64
N SER A 54 14.83 -12.11 -14.24
CA SER A 54 14.43 -12.36 -15.63
C SER A 54 15.53 -11.95 -16.64
N ALA A 55 16.33 -10.93 -16.33
CA ALA A 55 17.50 -10.56 -17.12
C ALA A 55 18.55 -11.68 -17.14
N ARG A 56 18.84 -12.28 -15.99
CA ARG A 56 19.73 -13.45 -15.89
C ARG A 56 19.16 -14.68 -16.59
N ILE A 57 17.85 -14.95 -16.47
CA ILE A 57 17.18 -16.04 -17.18
C ILE A 57 17.28 -15.83 -18.69
N LEU A 58 17.04 -14.60 -19.18
CA LEU A 58 17.18 -14.28 -20.59
C LEU A 58 18.63 -14.49 -21.08
N ALA A 59 19.63 -14.05 -20.33
CA ALA A 59 21.02 -14.29 -20.64
C ALA A 59 21.35 -15.79 -20.72
N ARG A 60 20.81 -16.59 -19.79
CA ARG A 60 20.94 -18.05 -19.77
C ARG A 60 20.28 -18.69 -20.98
N CYS A 61 19.08 -18.22 -21.37
CA CYS A 61 18.39 -18.68 -22.58
C CYS A 61 19.15 -18.37 -23.87
N LEU A 62 19.78 -17.20 -23.94
CA LEU A 62 20.55 -16.74 -25.11
C LEU A 62 21.87 -17.49 -25.28
N ASN A 63 22.55 -17.73 -24.18
CA ASN A 63 23.91 -18.35 -24.18
C ASN A 63 23.91 -19.86 -23.93
N CYS A 64 22.75 -20.49 -23.76
CA CYS A 64 22.67 -21.95 -23.73
C CYS A 64 23.24 -22.56 -25.03
N GLU A 65 23.98 -23.63 -24.93
CA GLU A 65 24.51 -24.35 -26.11
C GLU A 65 23.42 -24.80 -27.07
N GLN A 66 22.25 -25.17 -26.54
CA GLN A 66 21.04 -25.51 -27.31
C GLN A 66 20.23 -24.30 -27.77
N GLY A 67 20.66 -23.09 -27.43
CA GLY A 67 19.90 -21.86 -27.64
C GLY A 67 20.25 -21.08 -28.91
N PRO A 68 19.59 -19.92 -29.07
CA PRO A 68 18.60 -19.31 -28.17
C PRO A 68 17.36 -20.18 -27.94
N THR A 69 17.00 -20.41 -26.68
CA THR A 69 15.91 -21.31 -26.31
C THR A 69 15.10 -20.71 -25.14
N PRO A 70 13.77 -20.89 -25.08
CA PRO A 70 12.98 -20.49 -23.91
C PRO A 70 13.24 -21.37 -22.68
N THR A 71 13.81 -22.57 -22.88
CA THR A 71 14.08 -23.55 -21.82
C THR A 71 15.57 -23.91 -21.86
N PRO A 72 16.41 -23.25 -21.07
CA PRO A 72 17.84 -23.55 -21.01
C PRO A 72 18.07 -24.98 -20.50
N CYS A 73 19.07 -25.69 -21.05
CA CYS A 73 19.30 -27.08 -20.77
C CYS A 73 19.69 -27.38 -19.31
N GLY A 74 20.28 -26.40 -18.58
CA GLY A 74 20.72 -26.57 -17.21
C GLY A 74 22.08 -27.28 -17.05
N GLU A 75 22.59 -27.97 -18.08
CA GLU A 75 23.76 -28.86 -18.01
C GLU A 75 25.01 -28.25 -18.65
N CYS A 76 24.88 -27.44 -19.70
CA CYS A 76 26.04 -26.83 -20.36
C CYS A 76 26.73 -25.79 -19.45
N GLN A 77 28.00 -25.49 -19.75
CA GLN A 77 28.83 -24.62 -18.94
C GLN A 77 28.16 -23.26 -18.70
N SER A 78 27.63 -22.62 -19.75
CA SER A 78 26.93 -21.32 -19.60
C SER A 78 25.69 -21.42 -18.68
N CYS A 79 24.95 -22.52 -18.76
CA CYS A 79 23.81 -22.74 -17.87
C CYS A 79 24.21 -22.97 -16.41
N GLN A 80 25.33 -23.65 -16.16
CA GLN A 80 25.87 -23.85 -14.82
C GLN A 80 26.45 -22.58 -14.23
N ASP A 81 27.19 -21.81 -15.02
CA ASP A 81 27.78 -20.53 -14.60
C ASP A 81 26.69 -19.52 -14.19
N LEU A 82 25.58 -19.48 -14.94
CA LEU A 82 24.46 -18.58 -14.70
C LEU A 82 23.35 -19.17 -13.80
N ALA A 83 23.57 -20.36 -13.27
CA ALA A 83 22.66 -20.97 -12.29
C ALA A 83 22.57 -20.13 -11.02
N ARG A 84 21.56 -20.41 -10.17
CA ARG A 84 21.28 -19.69 -8.91
C ARG A 84 22.51 -19.51 -8.02
N ASN A 85 23.34 -20.53 -7.92
CA ASN A 85 24.57 -20.57 -7.12
C ASN A 85 25.83 -20.69 -7.99
N GLY A 86 25.71 -20.40 -9.29
CA GLY A 86 26.83 -20.46 -10.21
C GLY A 86 27.87 -19.34 -9.98
N PRO A 87 29.10 -19.54 -10.43
CA PRO A 87 30.18 -18.57 -10.24
C PRO A 87 30.00 -17.27 -11.04
N GLY A 88 29.04 -17.24 -11.97
CA GLY A 88 28.90 -16.18 -12.98
C GLY A 88 29.67 -16.51 -14.26
N SER A 89 29.35 -15.81 -15.33
CA SER A 89 29.98 -15.99 -16.65
C SER A 89 30.79 -14.77 -17.02
N ILE A 90 31.97 -14.97 -17.61
CA ILE A 90 32.82 -13.89 -18.15
C ILE A 90 32.13 -13.14 -19.31
N ASP A 91 31.22 -13.81 -20.00
CA ASP A 91 30.49 -13.25 -21.14
C ASP A 91 29.15 -12.63 -20.75
N VAL A 92 28.72 -12.75 -19.46
CA VAL A 92 27.52 -12.11 -18.92
C VAL A 92 27.92 -11.22 -17.76
N ILE A 93 28.00 -9.92 -18.04
CA ILE A 93 28.52 -8.93 -17.12
C ILE A 93 27.32 -8.18 -16.52
N GLU A 94 27.12 -8.33 -15.22
CA GLU A 94 26.09 -7.61 -14.46
C GLU A 94 26.72 -6.38 -13.80
N ILE A 95 26.15 -5.21 -14.08
CA ILE A 95 26.61 -3.91 -13.60
C ILE A 95 25.45 -3.27 -12.83
N ASP A 96 25.69 -2.96 -11.57
CA ASP A 96 24.80 -2.11 -10.79
C ASP A 96 25.14 -0.63 -11.08
N ALA A 97 24.23 0.04 -11.77
CA ALA A 97 24.44 1.45 -12.15
C ALA A 97 24.41 2.41 -10.94
N ALA A 98 23.90 1.98 -9.78
CA ALA A 98 24.01 2.77 -8.57
C ALA A 98 25.46 2.91 -8.09
N SER A 99 26.28 1.87 -8.33
CA SER A 99 27.70 1.85 -7.97
C SER A 99 28.62 2.22 -9.15
N HIS A 100 28.20 1.95 -10.39
CA HIS A 100 28.98 2.05 -11.62
C HIS A 100 28.23 2.77 -12.76
N GLY A 101 27.58 3.90 -12.46
CA GLY A 101 26.78 4.69 -13.42
C GLY A 101 27.52 5.87 -14.06
N GLY A 102 28.83 5.98 -13.85
CA GLY A 102 29.66 7.09 -14.30
C GLY A 102 29.94 7.08 -15.80
N VAL A 103 30.48 8.20 -16.30
CA VAL A 103 30.91 8.34 -17.71
C VAL A 103 32.08 7.43 -18.03
N ASP A 104 33.00 7.27 -17.10
CA ASP A 104 34.22 6.47 -17.31
C ASP A 104 33.88 4.98 -17.31
N ASP A 105 32.97 4.53 -16.43
CA ASP A 105 32.43 3.15 -16.47
C ASP A 105 31.78 2.85 -17.81
N ALA A 106 30.99 3.80 -18.33
CA ALA A 106 30.30 3.66 -19.62
C ALA A 106 31.29 3.65 -20.80
N ARG A 107 32.41 4.40 -20.73
CA ARG A 107 33.49 4.39 -21.74
C ARG A 107 34.22 3.06 -21.72
N ASP A 108 34.58 2.57 -20.54
CA ASP A 108 35.22 1.27 -20.38
C ASP A 108 34.34 0.14 -20.92
N LEU A 109 33.04 0.19 -20.61
CA LEU A 109 32.06 -0.76 -21.14
C LEU A 109 32.03 -0.70 -22.67
N ARG A 110 31.96 0.50 -23.25
CA ARG A 110 31.93 0.69 -24.69
C ARG A 110 33.19 0.10 -25.36
N GLU A 111 34.37 0.31 -24.81
CA GLU A 111 35.60 -0.25 -25.34
C GLU A 111 35.63 -1.77 -25.28
N LYS A 112 35.20 -2.34 -24.14
CA LYS A 112 35.11 -3.78 -23.95
C LYS A 112 34.01 -4.44 -24.79
N ALA A 113 32.97 -3.68 -25.22
CA ALA A 113 31.85 -4.19 -26.01
C ALA A 113 32.23 -4.65 -27.43
N PHE A 114 33.31 -4.11 -28.01
CA PHE A 114 33.80 -4.50 -29.32
C PHE A 114 34.53 -5.84 -29.31
N PHE A 115 35.01 -6.30 -28.15
CA PHE A 115 35.61 -7.61 -28.04
C PHE A 115 34.55 -8.69 -28.01
N GLY A 116 34.69 -9.73 -28.83
CA GLY A 116 33.79 -10.86 -28.86
C GLY A 116 33.68 -11.59 -27.51
N PRO A 117 32.70 -12.47 -27.37
CA PRO A 117 32.58 -13.34 -26.19
C PRO A 117 33.76 -14.31 -26.13
N ALA A 118 34.15 -14.74 -24.93
CA ALA A 118 35.25 -15.64 -24.70
C ALA A 118 34.88 -17.11 -24.98
N SER A 119 33.71 -17.52 -24.60
CA SER A 119 33.26 -18.93 -24.70
C SER A 119 31.79 -19.07 -25.09
N SER A 120 30.97 -18.04 -24.84
CA SER A 120 29.52 -18.10 -25.09
C SER A 120 29.17 -17.57 -26.49
N ARG A 121 27.88 -17.66 -26.86
CA ARG A 121 27.37 -17.14 -28.13
C ARG A 121 27.33 -15.62 -28.18
N TYR A 122 26.88 -15.01 -27.08
CA TYR A 122 26.72 -13.56 -26.96
C TYR A 122 27.48 -13.03 -25.76
N LYS A 123 27.99 -11.83 -25.89
CA LYS A 123 28.45 -11.00 -24.81
C LYS A 123 27.27 -10.15 -24.32
N ILE A 124 26.89 -10.33 -23.07
CA ILE A 124 25.65 -9.75 -22.53
C ILE A 124 25.98 -8.82 -21.37
N TYR A 125 25.53 -7.58 -21.47
CA TYR A 125 25.58 -6.63 -20.37
C TYR A 125 24.21 -6.48 -19.74
N ILE A 126 24.09 -6.82 -18.46
CA ILE A 126 22.91 -6.58 -17.63
C ILE A 126 23.21 -5.33 -16.82
N ILE A 127 22.50 -4.23 -17.09
CA ILE A 127 22.65 -2.96 -16.38
C ILE A 127 21.45 -2.82 -15.46
N ASP A 128 21.69 -3.10 -14.18
CA ASP A 128 20.65 -2.98 -13.15
C ASP A 128 20.58 -1.54 -12.65
N GLU A 129 19.38 -1.13 -12.17
CA GLU A 129 19.04 0.24 -11.80
C GLU A 129 19.49 1.28 -12.84
N ALA A 130 19.22 0.97 -14.12
CA ALA A 130 19.68 1.74 -15.27
C ALA A 130 19.33 3.24 -15.21
N HIS A 131 18.31 3.65 -14.46
CA HIS A 131 17.97 5.05 -14.23
C HIS A 131 19.06 5.83 -13.45
N MET A 132 20.01 5.13 -12.82
CA MET A 132 21.16 5.74 -12.12
C MET A 132 22.32 6.07 -13.07
N VAL A 133 22.30 5.57 -14.30
CA VAL A 133 23.29 5.95 -15.32
C VAL A 133 23.14 7.41 -15.66
N THR A 134 24.23 8.17 -15.57
CA THR A 134 24.23 9.60 -15.92
C THR A 134 23.91 9.83 -17.40
N SER A 135 23.35 10.99 -17.75
CA SER A 135 23.07 11.33 -19.15
C SER A 135 24.33 11.27 -20.03
N ALA A 136 25.48 11.64 -19.48
CA ALA A 136 26.76 11.54 -20.17
C ALA A 136 27.24 10.09 -20.33
N GLY A 137 26.96 9.21 -19.34
CA GLY A 137 27.18 7.78 -19.43
C GLY A 137 26.34 7.14 -20.53
N PHE A 138 25.03 7.43 -20.55
CA PHE A 138 24.15 6.97 -21.64
C PHE A 138 24.63 7.44 -23.02
N ASN A 139 25.04 8.70 -23.15
CA ASN A 139 25.58 9.22 -24.41
C ASN A 139 26.84 8.48 -24.87
N ALA A 140 27.68 8.01 -23.93
CA ALA A 140 28.85 7.18 -24.27
C ALA A 140 28.44 5.80 -24.79
N LEU A 141 27.29 5.24 -24.32
CA LEU A 141 26.76 3.94 -24.76
C LEU A 141 25.93 4.02 -26.05
N LEU A 142 25.35 5.20 -26.37
CA LEU A 142 24.41 5.36 -27.49
C LEU A 142 24.93 4.73 -28.76
N LYS A 143 26.19 5.00 -29.15
CA LYS A 143 26.76 4.50 -30.41
C LYS A 143 26.75 2.96 -30.49
N VAL A 144 27.03 2.29 -29.37
CA VAL A 144 27.06 0.82 -29.32
C VAL A 144 25.63 0.23 -29.22
N VAL A 145 24.66 0.97 -28.69
CA VAL A 145 23.25 0.56 -28.68
C VAL A 145 22.57 0.83 -30.02
N GLU A 146 23.01 1.86 -30.76
CA GLU A 146 22.48 2.18 -32.11
C GLU A 146 23.01 1.22 -33.18
N GLU A 147 24.32 0.94 -33.16
CA GLU A 147 25.02 0.10 -34.11
C GLU A 147 25.76 -1.04 -33.35
N PRO A 148 25.05 -1.97 -32.73
CA PRO A 148 25.67 -2.99 -31.93
C PRO A 148 26.36 -4.05 -32.79
N PRO A 149 27.54 -4.56 -32.38
CA PRO A 149 28.11 -5.79 -32.95
C PRO A 149 27.12 -6.93 -32.81
N GLU A 150 27.07 -7.86 -33.74
CA GLU A 150 26.10 -8.98 -33.76
C GLU A 150 26.11 -9.83 -32.48
N HIS A 151 27.30 -10.00 -31.90
CA HIS A 151 27.54 -10.78 -30.69
C HIS A 151 27.11 -10.05 -29.39
N LEU A 152 26.76 -8.76 -29.46
CA LEU A 152 26.50 -7.96 -28.28
C LEU A 152 25.01 -7.87 -27.95
N LYS A 153 24.67 -8.03 -26.67
CA LYS A 153 23.30 -7.83 -26.16
C LYS A 153 23.30 -6.97 -24.92
N PHE A 154 22.29 -6.12 -24.79
CA PHE A 154 22.03 -5.29 -23.61
C PHE A 154 20.72 -5.66 -22.96
N ILE A 155 20.69 -5.74 -21.63
CA ILE A 155 19.49 -5.89 -20.83
C ILE A 155 19.51 -4.82 -19.74
N PHE A 156 18.73 -3.77 -19.93
CA PHE A 156 18.56 -2.70 -18.96
C PHE A 156 17.43 -3.08 -18.01
N ALA A 157 17.64 -2.98 -16.70
CA ALA A 157 16.62 -3.14 -15.68
C ALA A 157 16.47 -1.83 -14.89
N THR A 158 15.25 -1.36 -14.68
CA THR A 158 14.99 -0.08 -14.00
C THR A 158 13.67 -0.07 -13.24
N THR A 159 13.64 0.66 -12.14
CA THR A 159 12.39 0.99 -11.44
C THR A 159 11.73 2.25 -12.00
N GLU A 160 12.48 3.12 -12.68
CA GLU A 160 12.05 4.42 -13.17
C GLU A 160 12.36 4.58 -14.67
N PRO A 161 11.53 3.98 -15.55
CA PRO A 161 11.79 3.99 -16.99
C PRO A 161 11.77 5.39 -17.60
N GLU A 162 11.09 6.35 -16.99
CA GLU A 162 11.04 7.75 -17.45
C GLU A 162 12.39 8.47 -17.30
N LYS A 163 13.23 8.06 -16.35
CA LYS A 163 14.59 8.61 -16.17
C LYS A 163 15.60 8.04 -17.15
N VAL A 164 15.33 6.91 -17.81
CA VAL A 164 16.15 6.41 -18.90
C VAL A 164 15.95 7.30 -20.13
N ILE A 165 17.06 7.77 -20.73
CA ILE A 165 17.00 8.71 -21.86
C ILE A 165 16.16 8.14 -23.02
N GLY A 166 15.35 9.00 -23.67
CA GLY A 166 14.42 8.61 -24.73
C GLY A 166 15.08 7.90 -25.91
N THR A 167 16.32 8.27 -26.23
CA THR A 167 17.13 7.66 -27.30
C THR A 167 17.45 6.20 -27.05
N ILE A 168 17.72 5.78 -25.80
CA ILE A 168 17.90 4.38 -25.43
C ILE A 168 16.54 3.66 -25.42
N ARG A 169 15.51 4.25 -24.81
CA ARG A 169 14.18 3.64 -24.76
C ARG A 169 13.60 3.30 -26.14
N SER A 170 13.80 4.18 -27.10
CA SER A 170 13.28 3.98 -28.48
C SER A 170 13.97 2.85 -29.24
N ARG A 171 15.13 2.38 -28.76
CA ARG A 171 15.96 1.32 -29.38
C ARG A 171 15.94 0.01 -28.63
N THR A 172 15.20 -0.05 -27.53
CA THR A 172 15.06 -1.24 -26.68
C THR A 172 13.68 -1.85 -26.81
N HIS A 173 13.59 -3.17 -26.75
CA HIS A 173 12.33 -3.85 -26.55
C HIS A 173 11.92 -3.74 -25.09
N HIS A 174 10.83 -3.04 -24.83
CA HIS A 174 10.36 -2.71 -23.50
C HIS A 174 9.36 -3.75 -22.95
N TYR A 175 9.67 -4.28 -21.77
CA TYR A 175 8.86 -5.26 -21.03
C TYR A 175 8.53 -4.72 -19.64
N PRO A 176 7.29 -4.27 -19.39
CA PRO A 176 6.89 -3.72 -18.10
C PRO A 176 6.48 -4.83 -17.13
N PHE A 177 7.24 -5.02 -16.08
CA PHE A 177 6.92 -5.90 -14.94
C PHE A 177 5.92 -5.21 -14.01
N ARG A 178 5.11 -6.01 -13.31
CA ARG A 178 4.08 -5.54 -12.39
C ARG A 178 4.29 -6.12 -10.99
N LEU A 179 3.64 -5.54 -9.99
CA LEU A 179 3.51 -6.19 -8.69
C LEU A 179 2.72 -7.49 -8.88
N VAL A 180 3.08 -8.50 -8.12
CA VAL A 180 2.38 -9.79 -8.17
C VAL A 180 1.06 -9.67 -7.40
N PRO A 181 -0.06 -10.18 -7.95
CA PRO A 181 -1.35 -10.18 -7.26
C PRO A 181 -1.27 -10.88 -5.91
N PRO A 182 -1.98 -10.39 -4.88
CA PRO A 182 -1.93 -10.94 -3.53
C PRO A 182 -2.22 -12.44 -3.45
N GLY A 183 -3.23 -12.93 -4.17
CA GLY A 183 -3.58 -14.35 -4.22
C GLY A 183 -2.44 -15.22 -4.74
N THR A 184 -1.86 -14.87 -5.90
CA THR A 184 -0.73 -15.59 -6.50
C THR A 184 0.50 -15.57 -5.58
N LEU A 185 0.75 -14.43 -4.91
CA LEU A 185 1.88 -14.31 -4.00
C LEU A 185 1.67 -15.18 -2.74
N ARG A 186 0.44 -15.23 -2.21
CA ARG A 186 0.07 -16.08 -1.08
C ARG A 186 0.24 -17.56 -1.39
N GLU A 187 -0.26 -18.01 -2.54
CA GLU A 187 -0.11 -19.39 -3.00
C GLU A 187 1.37 -19.78 -3.10
N TYR A 188 2.17 -18.93 -3.73
CA TYR A 188 3.61 -19.15 -3.86
C TYR A 188 4.34 -19.22 -2.51
N LEU A 189 4.02 -18.32 -1.58
CA LEU A 189 4.59 -18.36 -0.22
C LEU A 189 4.20 -19.65 0.51
N GLY A 190 2.96 -20.10 0.37
CA GLY A 190 2.48 -21.37 0.92
C GLY A 190 3.27 -22.56 0.38
N GLU A 191 3.52 -22.61 -0.95
CA GLU A 191 4.37 -23.65 -1.56
C GLU A 191 5.81 -23.61 -1.01
N VAL A 192 6.38 -22.42 -0.84
CA VAL A 192 7.73 -22.27 -0.29
C VAL A 192 7.79 -22.76 1.14
N CYS A 193 6.83 -22.40 2.00
CA CYS A 193 6.74 -22.87 3.38
C CYS A 193 6.59 -24.41 3.43
N GLY A 194 5.79 -25.00 2.55
CA GLY A 194 5.65 -26.44 2.43
C GLY A 194 6.97 -27.14 2.04
N ARG A 195 7.75 -26.55 1.12
CA ARG A 195 9.09 -27.05 0.75
C ARG A 195 10.12 -26.95 1.88
N GLU A 196 9.99 -25.93 2.73
CA GLU A 196 10.82 -25.75 3.95
C GLU A 196 10.35 -26.66 5.09
N GLY A 197 9.19 -27.33 4.95
CA GLY A 197 8.60 -28.15 6.02
C GLY A 197 8.10 -27.33 7.21
N ALA A 198 7.84 -26.05 7.00
CA ALA A 198 7.43 -25.12 8.04
C ALA A 198 5.90 -25.11 8.19
N GLN A 199 5.45 -25.21 9.44
CA GLN A 199 4.04 -24.99 9.78
C GLN A 199 3.78 -23.48 9.88
N VAL A 200 2.69 -23.02 9.28
CA VAL A 200 2.30 -21.60 9.28
C VAL A 200 0.83 -21.51 9.61
N GLU A 201 0.51 -20.77 10.66
CA GLU A 201 -0.86 -20.55 11.14
C GLU A 201 -1.68 -19.76 10.11
N ASP A 202 -2.97 -20.04 10.07
CA ASP A 202 -3.91 -19.30 9.22
C ASP A 202 -3.85 -17.78 9.53
N GLY A 203 -3.88 -16.97 8.47
CA GLY A 203 -3.77 -15.52 8.57
C GLY A 203 -2.34 -14.96 8.52
N VAL A 204 -1.28 -15.76 8.73
CA VAL A 204 0.12 -15.30 8.64
C VAL A 204 0.49 -14.92 7.21
N LEU A 205 0.17 -15.77 6.22
CA LEU A 205 0.51 -15.48 4.82
C LEU A 205 -0.10 -14.17 4.30
N PRO A 206 -1.37 -13.83 4.59
CA PRO A 206 -1.92 -12.51 4.31
C PRO A 206 -1.12 -11.35 4.90
N LEU A 207 -0.65 -11.46 6.15
CA LEU A 207 0.21 -10.44 6.78
C LEU A 207 1.53 -10.27 6.03
N VAL A 208 2.16 -11.37 5.62
CA VAL A 208 3.41 -11.35 4.84
C VAL A 208 3.21 -10.72 3.46
N VAL A 209 2.13 -11.07 2.76
CA VAL A 209 1.76 -10.50 1.45
C VAL A 209 1.51 -9.00 1.57
N ARG A 210 0.81 -8.57 2.61
CA ARG A 210 0.57 -7.16 2.93
C ARG A 210 1.88 -6.41 3.19
N ALA A 211 2.78 -6.99 4.01
CA ALA A 211 4.09 -6.40 4.31
C ALA A 211 4.97 -6.26 3.06
N GLY A 212 4.92 -7.25 2.17
CA GLY A 212 5.69 -7.27 0.93
C GLY A 212 5.10 -6.43 -0.20
N ALA A 213 3.85 -5.94 -0.06
CA ALA A 213 3.17 -5.05 -0.99
C ALA A 213 3.29 -5.46 -2.47
N GLY A 214 3.18 -6.77 -2.77
CA GLY A 214 3.28 -7.33 -4.11
C GLY A 214 4.71 -7.57 -4.63
N SER A 215 5.73 -7.25 -3.83
CA SER A 215 7.14 -7.56 -4.11
C SER A 215 7.46 -9.00 -3.64
N VAL A 216 7.76 -9.90 -4.57
CA VAL A 216 8.15 -11.28 -4.25
C VAL A 216 9.38 -11.31 -3.35
N ARG A 217 10.39 -10.49 -3.66
CA ARG A 217 11.64 -10.43 -2.90
C ARG A 217 11.41 -10.00 -1.45
N ASP A 218 10.61 -8.95 -1.26
CA ASP A 218 10.40 -8.39 0.08
C ASP A 218 9.49 -9.32 0.90
N SER A 219 8.45 -9.93 0.29
CA SER A 219 7.62 -10.96 0.93
C SER A 219 8.42 -12.19 1.35
N MET A 220 9.34 -12.66 0.49
CA MET A 220 10.24 -13.76 0.82
C MET A 220 11.22 -13.39 1.94
N SER A 221 11.69 -12.15 2.00
CA SER A 221 12.57 -11.68 3.08
C SER A 221 11.82 -11.60 4.41
N VAL A 222 10.58 -11.13 4.40
CA VAL A 222 9.69 -11.11 5.57
C VAL A 222 9.41 -12.53 6.05
N MET A 223 9.09 -13.46 5.13
CA MET A 223 8.82 -14.86 5.48
C MET A 223 10.07 -15.54 6.06
N ASP A 224 11.25 -15.24 5.52
CA ASP A 224 12.52 -15.76 6.01
C ASP A 224 12.80 -15.34 7.47
N GLN A 225 12.49 -14.07 7.82
CA GLN A 225 12.59 -13.57 9.19
C GLN A 225 11.62 -14.30 10.14
N LEU A 226 10.38 -14.51 9.72
CA LEU A 226 9.39 -15.25 10.49
C LEU A 226 9.81 -16.69 10.71
N LEU A 227 10.28 -17.38 9.67
CA LEU A 227 10.77 -18.75 9.78
C LEU A 227 12.00 -18.89 10.68
N ALA A 228 12.89 -17.88 10.65
CA ALA A 228 14.07 -17.87 11.52
C ALA A 228 13.71 -17.74 13.01
N GLY A 229 12.60 -17.07 13.34
CA GLY A 229 12.10 -16.92 14.70
C GLY A 229 11.07 -17.98 15.12
N ALA A 230 10.68 -18.91 14.24
CA ALA A 230 9.65 -19.91 14.52
C ALA A 230 10.11 -20.92 15.59
N GLY A 231 9.23 -21.20 16.54
CA GLY A 231 9.40 -22.26 17.53
C GLY A 231 8.92 -23.64 17.05
N GLU A 232 8.69 -24.56 17.99
CA GLU A 232 8.15 -25.88 17.69
C GLU A 232 6.73 -25.85 17.09
N GLU A 233 5.95 -24.84 17.43
CA GLU A 233 4.58 -24.61 16.90
C GLU A 233 4.57 -24.03 15.47
N GLY A 234 5.75 -23.73 14.91
CA GLY A 234 5.87 -23.04 13.62
C GLY A 234 5.71 -21.53 13.72
N VAL A 235 5.25 -20.90 12.66
CA VAL A 235 5.00 -19.45 12.58
C VAL A 235 3.57 -19.17 13.01
N THR A 236 3.40 -18.54 14.17
CA THR A 236 2.09 -18.17 14.71
C THR A 236 1.67 -16.77 14.26
N TYR A 237 0.36 -16.52 14.26
CA TYR A 237 -0.20 -15.20 13.92
C TYR A 237 0.26 -14.10 14.88
N ALA A 238 0.28 -14.41 16.20
CA ALA A 238 0.76 -13.48 17.23
C ALA A 238 2.22 -13.08 17.04
N MET A 239 3.10 -14.06 16.74
CA MET A 239 4.51 -13.81 16.43
C MET A 239 4.65 -12.93 15.17
N ALA A 240 3.91 -13.25 14.09
CA ALA A 240 3.97 -12.50 12.86
C ALA A 240 3.52 -11.04 13.08
N THR A 241 2.41 -10.83 13.79
CA THR A 241 1.89 -9.51 14.13
C THR A 241 2.91 -8.70 14.92
N SER A 242 3.50 -9.30 15.96
CA SER A 242 4.50 -8.65 16.81
C SER A 242 5.77 -8.29 16.03
N LEU A 243 6.34 -9.24 15.27
CA LEU A 243 7.58 -9.00 14.51
C LEU A 243 7.43 -7.95 13.41
N LEU A 244 6.28 -7.94 12.75
CA LEU A 244 6.00 -6.99 11.67
C LEU A 244 5.48 -5.64 12.16
N GLY A 245 5.26 -5.50 13.45
CA GLY A 245 4.75 -4.28 14.07
C GLY A 245 3.31 -3.96 13.67
N TYR A 246 2.52 -4.97 13.34
CA TYR A 246 1.09 -4.80 13.10
C TYR A 246 0.34 -4.64 14.41
N THR A 247 -0.73 -3.87 14.38
CA THR A 247 -1.61 -3.72 15.53
C THR A 247 -2.38 -5.01 15.78
N GLU A 248 -2.44 -5.43 17.04
CA GLU A 248 -3.28 -6.56 17.44
C GLU A 248 -4.74 -6.34 17.04
N GLY A 249 -5.38 -7.38 16.49
CA GLY A 249 -6.77 -7.31 16.06
C GLY A 249 -7.73 -6.87 17.16
N SER A 250 -7.45 -7.26 18.40
CA SER A 250 -8.24 -6.89 19.59
C SER A 250 -8.27 -5.38 19.87
N LEU A 251 -7.15 -4.68 19.61
CA LEU A 251 -7.08 -3.21 19.75
C LEU A 251 -7.87 -2.51 18.65
N LEU A 252 -7.78 -3.04 17.41
CA LEU A 252 -8.55 -2.52 16.29
C LEU A 252 -10.05 -2.75 16.49
N ASP A 253 -10.45 -3.92 16.99
CA ASP A 253 -11.84 -4.21 17.31
C ASP A 253 -12.35 -3.25 18.38
N SER A 254 -11.60 -3.07 19.47
CA SER A 254 -11.98 -2.19 20.58
C SER A 254 -12.19 -0.73 20.16
N VAL A 255 -11.31 -0.17 19.30
CA VAL A 255 -11.47 1.22 18.84
C VAL A 255 -12.63 1.37 17.86
N VAL A 256 -12.86 0.38 17.01
CA VAL A 256 -14.02 0.38 16.09
C VAL A 256 -15.32 0.31 16.87
N ASP A 257 -15.42 -0.55 17.87
CA ASP A 257 -16.60 -0.69 18.73
C ASP A 257 -16.86 0.61 19.54
N ALA A 258 -15.79 1.24 20.04
CA ALA A 258 -15.88 2.54 20.71
C ALA A 258 -16.38 3.65 19.76
N PHE A 259 -15.93 3.67 18.51
CA PHE A 259 -16.42 4.62 17.51
C PHE A 259 -17.89 4.36 17.16
N ALA A 260 -18.28 3.10 16.95
CA ALA A 260 -19.65 2.71 16.62
C ALA A 260 -20.64 3.07 17.73
N SER A 261 -20.26 2.91 19.00
CA SER A 261 -21.06 3.27 20.17
C SER A 261 -20.97 4.76 20.56
N GLY A 262 -19.98 5.50 20.03
CA GLY A 262 -19.69 6.88 20.43
C GLY A 262 -19.08 6.98 21.84
N ASP A 263 -18.45 5.90 22.33
CA ASP A 263 -17.79 5.87 23.65
C ASP A 263 -16.38 6.46 23.56
N GLY A 264 -16.31 7.74 23.91
CA GLY A 264 -15.01 8.45 23.93
C GLY A 264 -14.04 7.91 24.98
N ALA A 265 -14.53 7.46 26.14
CA ALA A 265 -13.65 6.95 27.18
C ALA A 265 -12.97 5.65 26.73
N ALA A 266 -13.71 4.71 26.16
CA ALA A 266 -13.17 3.48 25.61
C ALA A 266 -12.19 3.74 24.46
N ALA A 267 -12.49 4.70 23.57
CA ALA A 267 -11.58 5.02 22.47
C ALA A 267 -10.23 5.57 22.96
N PHE A 268 -10.21 6.48 23.94
CA PHE A 268 -8.98 7.02 24.51
C PHE A 268 -8.22 6.01 25.37
N GLU A 269 -8.90 5.07 26.02
CA GLU A 269 -8.25 3.94 26.70
C GLU A 269 -7.48 3.06 25.68
N VAL A 270 -8.02 2.84 24.49
CA VAL A 270 -7.29 2.15 23.41
C VAL A 270 -6.05 2.94 22.99
N VAL A 271 -6.15 4.27 22.86
CA VAL A 271 -5.01 5.12 22.53
C VAL A 271 -3.89 4.98 23.57
N ASP A 272 -4.24 4.99 24.86
CA ASP A 272 -3.26 4.79 25.94
C ASP A 272 -2.63 3.40 25.86
N ARG A 273 -3.40 2.33 25.63
CA ARG A 273 -2.86 0.96 25.44
C ARG A 273 -1.91 0.86 24.26
N VAL A 274 -2.20 1.54 23.14
CA VAL A 274 -1.32 1.59 21.96
C VAL A 274 0.03 2.22 22.34
N VAL A 275 0.01 3.34 23.05
CA VAL A 275 1.21 4.09 23.44
C VAL A 275 2.02 3.35 24.51
N GLU A 276 1.36 2.85 25.55
CA GLU A 276 1.99 2.11 26.66
C GLU A 276 2.53 0.76 26.19
N GLY A 277 1.87 0.11 25.23
CA GLY A 277 2.32 -1.11 24.57
C GLY A 277 3.53 -0.92 23.63
N GLY A 278 3.98 0.34 23.43
CA GLY A 278 5.12 0.66 22.56
C GLY A 278 4.83 0.53 21.07
N ASN A 279 3.55 0.46 20.68
CA ASN A 279 3.17 0.44 19.28
C ASN A 279 3.34 1.82 18.65
N ASP A 280 3.75 1.86 17.39
CA ASP A 280 3.83 3.11 16.63
C ASP A 280 2.42 3.66 16.33
N PRO A 281 2.04 4.85 16.85
CA PRO A 281 0.74 5.44 16.60
C PRO A 281 0.41 5.62 15.10
N ARG A 282 1.39 5.89 14.27
CA ARG A 282 1.20 6.01 12.83
C ARG A 282 0.86 4.67 12.19
N ARG A 283 1.52 3.59 12.64
CA ARG A 283 1.22 2.24 12.19
C ARG A 283 -0.19 1.84 12.62
N PHE A 284 -0.56 2.14 13.86
CA PHE A 284 -1.93 1.93 14.35
C PHE A 284 -2.98 2.63 13.47
N VAL A 285 -2.77 3.90 13.13
CA VAL A 285 -3.69 4.65 12.25
C VAL A 285 -3.77 4.03 10.85
N ALA A 286 -2.65 3.53 10.31
CA ALA A 286 -2.64 2.84 9.02
C ALA A 286 -3.45 1.53 9.07
N ASP A 287 -3.26 0.73 10.11
CA ASP A 287 -3.99 -0.54 10.32
C ASP A 287 -5.48 -0.28 10.59
N LEU A 288 -5.80 0.78 11.34
CA LEU A 288 -7.19 1.22 11.56
C LEU A 288 -7.86 1.66 10.25
N LEU A 289 -7.15 2.39 9.38
CA LEU A 289 -7.68 2.79 8.08
C LEU A 289 -8.01 1.57 7.21
N GLU A 290 -7.14 0.55 7.23
CA GLU A 290 -7.42 -0.70 6.50
C GLU A 290 -8.62 -1.44 7.07
N ARG A 291 -8.76 -1.50 8.40
CA ARG A 291 -9.95 -2.07 9.06
C ARG A 291 -11.22 -1.32 8.66
N LEU A 292 -11.20 0.01 8.67
CA LEU A 292 -12.35 0.82 8.25
C LEU A 292 -12.68 0.62 6.77
N ARG A 293 -11.68 0.47 5.89
CA ARG A 293 -11.88 0.12 4.48
C ARG A 293 -12.64 -1.20 4.35
N ASP A 294 -12.21 -2.23 5.07
CA ASP A 294 -12.85 -3.55 5.03
C ASP A 294 -14.31 -3.50 5.52
N LEU A 295 -14.55 -2.73 6.58
CA LEU A 295 -15.91 -2.49 7.07
C LEU A 295 -16.80 -1.74 6.07
N VAL A 296 -16.24 -0.73 5.37
CA VAL A 296 -16.97 -0.03 4.28
C VAL A 296 -17.29 -0.98 3.14
N ILE A 297 -16.34 -1.87 2.77
CA ILE A 297 -16.59 -2.88 1.74
C ILE A 297 -17.70 -3.84 2.17
N LEU A 298 -17.66 -4.33 3.41
CA LEU A 298 -18.69 -5.22 3.96
C LEU A 298 -20.07 -4.56 4.06
N ALA A 299 -20.11 -3.27 4.41
CA ALA A 299 -21.36 -2.51 4.42
C ALA A 299 -21.96 -2.35 3.00
N ALA A 300 -21.10 -2.24 1.98
CA ALA A 300 -21.53 -2.11 0.58
C ALA A 300 -21.81 -3.48 -0.09
N VAL A 301 -21.04 -4.52 0.28
CA VAL A 301 -21.07 -5.87 -0.30
C VAL A 301 -21.04 -6.89 0.84
N PRO A 302 -22.20 -7.29 1.39
CA PRO A 302 -22.26 -8.19 2.55
C PRO A 302 -21.55 -9.55 2.37
N ASP A 303 -21.48 -10.06 1.14
CA ASP A 303 -20.82 -11.30 0.74
C ASP A 303 -19.35 -11.09 0.27
N ALA A 304 -18.73 -9.97 0.66
CA ALA A 304 -17.36 -9.61 0.26
C ALA A 304 -16.31 -10.64 0.71
N GLY A 305 -16.49 -11.28 1.85
CA GLY A 305 -15.62 -12.36 2.32
C GLY A 305 -15.64 -13.58 1.39
N GLU A 306 -16.82 -14.05 1.00
CA GLU A 306 -17.00 -15.18 0.08
C GLU A 306 -16.47 -14.87 -1.32
N LYS A 307 -16.58 -13.61 -1.75
CA LYS A 307 -16.07 -13.12 -3.04
C LYS A 307 -14.56 -12.87 -3.05
N GLY A 308 -13.87 -13.09 -1.93
CA GLY A 308 -12.42 -12.86 -1.83
C GLY A 308 -12.00 -11.38 -1.92
N LEU A 309 -12.91 -10.44 -1.63
CA LEU A 309 -12.61 -9.01 -1.59
C LEU A 309 -11.89 -8.61 -0.29
N ILE A 310 -12.00 -9.45 0.74
CA ILE A 310 -11.36 -9.29 2.04
C ILE A 310 -10.50 -10.53 2.28
N ASP A 311 -9.22 -10.32 2.50
CA ASP A 311 -8.24 -11.38 2.76
C ASP A 311 -7.99 -11.47 4.28
N ALA A 312 -8.94 -12.09 4.99
CA ALA A 312 -8.89 -12.30 6.43
C ALA A 312 -9.49 -13.68 6.78
N PRO A 313 -9.12 -14.26 7.94
CA PRO A 313 -9.74 -15.48 8.45
C PRO A 313 -11.27 -15.32 8.61
N ALA A 314 -12.01 -16.44 8.49
CA ALA A 314 -13.47 -16.41 8.48
C ALA A 314 -14.08 -15.81 9.76
N ASP A 315 -13.50 -16.13 10.92
CA ASP A 315 -13.93 -15.60 12.24
C ASP A 315 -13.72 -14.08 12.35
N VAL A 316 -12.65 -13.56 11.74
CA VAL A 316 -12.37 -12.11 11.68
C VAL A 316 -13.38 -11.43 10.74
N VAL A 317 -13.69 -12.04 9.59
CA VAL A 317 -14.68 -11.52 8.63
C VAL A 317 -16.07 -11.46 9.28
N GLU A 318 -16.48 -12.51 9.98
CA GLU A 318 -17.76 -12.55 10.69
C GLU A 318 -17.87 -11.43 11.75
N ARG A 319 -16.81 -11.20 12.52
CA ARG A 319 -16.74 -10.11 13.48
C ARG A 319 -16.84 -8.74 12.81
N MET A 320 -16.10 -8.53 11.72
CA MET A 320 -16.16 -7.30 10.93
C MET A 320 -17.56 -7.06 10.34
N GLN A 321 -18.28 -8.11 9.91
CA GLN A 321 -19.67 -7.99 9.44
C GLN A 321 -20.60 -7.49 10.55
N ALA A 322 -20.44 -8.04 11.77
CA ALA A 322 -21.18 -7.56 12.93
C ALA A 322 -20.88 -6.08 13.22
N GLN A 323 -19.61 -5.68 13.22
CA GLN A 323 -19.20 -4.30 13.41
C GLN A 323 -19.76 -3.36 12.32
N ALA A 324 -19.71 -3.75 11.06
CA ALA A 324 -20.23 -2.95 9.95
C ALA A 324 -21.73 -2.71 10.06
N SER A 325 -22.49 -3.70 10.56
CA SER A 325 -23.93 -3.58 10.77
C SER A 325 -24.31 -2.59 11.89
N VAL A 326 -23.47 -2.45 12.91
CA VAL A 326 -23.68 -1.55 14.05
C VAL A 326 -23.24 -0.12 13.74
N PHE A 327 -22.15 0.05 13.00
CA PHE A 327 -21.53 1.35 12.79
C PHE A 327 -22.38 2.30 11.92
N GLY A 328 -23.06 1.81 10.91
CA GLY A 328 -23.78 2.63 9.92
C GLY A 328 -22.89 3.17 8.79
N ALA A 329 -23.41 3.15 7.57
CA ALA A 329 -22.61 3.41 6.35
C ALA A 329 -22.06 4.83 6.28
N ALA A 330 -22.84 5.86 6.68
CA ALA A 330 -22.39 7.26 6.63
C ALA A 330 -21.30 7.55 7.68
N GLU A 331 -21.45 7.01 8.89
CA GLU A 331 -20.43 7.16 9.94
C GLU A 331 -19.14 6.43 9.60
N LEU A 332 -19.24 5.21 9.04
CA LEU A 332 -18.08 4.45 8.54
C LEU A 332 -17.31 5.21 7.48
N SER A 333 -18.01 5.72 6.45
CA SER A 333 -17.36 6.49 5.39
C SER A 333 -16.67 7.74 5.93
N ARG A 334 -17.34 8.48 6.84
CA ARG A 334 -16.78 9.65 7.48
C ARG A 334 -15.55 9.30 8.35
N ALA A 335 -15.63 8.24 9.15
CA ALA A 335 -14.51 7.78 9.96
C ALA A 335 -13.29 7.43 9.10
N ALA A 336 -13.50 6.70 8.00
CA ALA A 336 -12.43 6.36 7.04
C ALA A 336 -11.78 7.61 6.43
N ASP A 337 -12.58 8.61 6.03
CA ASP A 337 -12.06 9.87 5.48
C ASP A 337 -11.20 10.63 6.50
N LEU A 338 -11.67 10.74 7.75
CA LEU A 338 -10.94 11.44 8.82
C LEU A 338 -9.63 10.73 9.19
N VAL A 339 -9.66 9.41 9.28
CA VAL A 339 -8.47 8.60 9.57
C VAL A 339 -7.47 8.70 8.42
N ASN A 340 -7.92 8.67 7.17
CA ASN A 340 -7.06 8.83 5.99
C ASN A 340 -6.41 10.22 5.92
N ALA A 341 -7.18 11.28 6.18
CA ALA A 341 -6.65 12.64 6.27
C ALA A 341 -5.61 12.75 7.39
N GLY A 342 -5.94 12.23 8.59
CA GLY A 342 -5.04 12.21 9.73
C GLY A 342 -3.75 11.44 9.48
N LEU A 343 -3.81 10.30 8.82
CA LEU A 343 -2.62 9.52 8.43
C LEU A 343 -1.70 10.33 7.49
N THR A 344 -2.27 11.14 6.62
CA THR A 344 -1.51 12.02 5.73
C THR A 344 -0.85 13.15 6.53
N GLU A 345 -1.57 13.77 7.47
CA GLU A 345 -1.06 14.82 8.38
C GLU A 345 0.06 14.28 9.30
N MET A 346 0.06 13.00 9.65
CA MET A 346 1.11 12.37 10.46
C MET A 346 2.47 12.30 9.76
N ARG A 347 2.57 12.59 8.47
CA ARG A 347 3.86 12.65 7.77
C ARG A 347 4.67 13.85 8.25
N GLY A 348 5.71 13.58 9.04
CA GLY A 348 6.58 14.61 9.60
C GLY A 348 6.04 15.28 10.86
N ALA A 349 4.98 14.76 11.46
CA ALA A 349 4.44 15.27 12.71
C ALA A 349 5.44 15.08 13.87
N THR A 350 5.62 16.12 14.69
CA THR A 350 6.51 16.09 15.87
C THR A 350 5.93 15.28 17.03
N SER A 351 4.63 15.06 17.07
CA SER A 351 3.94 14.28 18.12
C SER A 351 2.90 13.33 17.51
N PRO A 352 3.30 12.11 17.15
CA PRO A 352 2.37 11.11 16.60
C PRO A 352 1.21 10.75 17.57
N ARG A 353 1.48 10.72 18.89
CA ARG A 353 0.46 10.49 19.92
C ARG A 353 -0.64 11.55 19.86
N LEU A 354 -0.27 12.83 19.85
CA LEU A 354 -1.24 13.93 19.80
C LEU A 354 -2.10 13.85 18.53
N GLN A 355 -1.50 13.51 17.39
CA GLN A 355 -2.25 13.34 16.15
C GLN A 355 -3.26 12.20 16.24
N LEU A 356 -2.88 11.06 16.85
CA LEU A 356 -3.78 9.93 17.07
C LEU A 356 -4.97 10.36 17.96
N GLU A 357 -4.71 11.05 19.07
CA GLU A 357 -5.75 11.58 19.96
C GLU A 357 -6.71 12.51 19.22
N LEU A 358 -6.18 13.42 18.38
CA LEU A 358 -7.00 14.33 17.58
C LEU A 358 -7.83 13.61 16.51
N ILE A 359 -7.29 12.57 15.87
CA ILE A 359 -8.03 11.74 14.90
C ILE A 359 -9.23 11.09 15.61
N CYS A 360 -9.01 10.44 16.75
CA CYS A 360 -10.07 9.81 17.54
C CYS A 360 -11.14 10.83 17.98
N ALA A 361 -10.71 11.99 18.47
CA ALA A 361 -11.63 13.07 18.86
C ALA A 361 -12.50 13.55 17.68
N ARG A 362 -11.91 13.75 16.50
CA ARG A 362 -12.64 14.16 15.27
C ARG A 362 -13.67 13.12 14.83
N VAL A 363 -13.35 11.83 14.92
CA VAL A 363 -14.29 10.74 14.61
C VAL A 363 -15.48 10.77 15.56
N LEU A 364 -15.24 10.92 16.88
CA LEU A 364 -16.23 10.89 17.93
C LEU A 364 -17.15 12.13 17.99
N LEU A 365 -16.71 13.26 17.43
CA LEU A 365 -17.41 14.54 17.51
C LEU A 365 -17.98 15.01 16.16
N PRO A 366 -18.99 14.32 15.59
CA PRO A 366 -19.57 14.70 14.30
C PRO A 366 -20.28 16.07 14.35
N ALA A 367 -20.71 16.49 15.53
CA ALA A 367 -21.38 17.78 15.71
C ALA A 367 -20.42 19.00 15.62
N ALA A 368 -19.10 18.77 15.65
CA ALA A 368 -18.10 19.84 15.56
C ALA A 368 -17.84 20.31 14.10
N PHE A 369 -18.44 19.64 13.10
CA PHE A 369 -18.25 19.94 11.68
C PHE A 369 -19.59 20.22 11.01
N ASP A 370 -19.66 21.26 10.18
CA ASP A 370 -20.85 21.71 9.44
C ASP A 370 -20.90 21.13 8.01
N ASP A 371 -20.26 19.99 7.75
CA ASP A 371 -20.28 19.33 6.46
C ASP A 371 -21.50 18.37 6.31
N GLU A 372 -21.92 18.12 5.08
CA GLU A 372 -23.09 17.29 4.76
C GLU A 372 -22.96 15.85 5.33
N ARG A 373 -21.75 15.28 5.34
CA ARG A 373 -21.47 13.93 5.88
C ARG A 373 -21.63 13.88 7.39
N SER A 374 -21.20 14.93 8.10
CA SER A 374 -21.42 15.04 9.55
C SER A 374 -22.90 15.18 9.89
N PHE A 375 -23.67 15.86 9.04
CA PHE A 375 -25.11 15.96 9.22
C PHE A 375 -25.80 14.60 8.99
N GLN A 376 -25.42 13.86 7.95
CA GLN A 376 -25.95 12.50 7.69
C GLN A 376 -25.57 11.54 8.81
N ALA A 377 -24.32 11.55 9.31
CA ALA A 377 -23.88 10.73 10.43
C ALA A 377 -24.69 10.99 11.71
N ARG A 378 -25.07 12.26 11.95
CA ARG A 378 -25.95 12.63 13.07
C ARG A 378 -27.38 12.11 12.89
N LEU A 379 -27.92 12.16 11.68
CA LEU A 379 -29.24 11.59 11.38
C LEU A 379 -29.26 10.08 11.58
N ASP A 380 -28.29 9.36 11.02
CA ASP A 380 -28.15 7.92 11.17
C ASP A 380 -28.07 7.50 12.65
N ARG A 381 -27.36 8.28 13.47
CA ARG A 381 -27.26 8.05 14.92
C ARG A 381 -28.60 8.24 15.61
N LEU A 382 -29.36 9.29 15.27
CA LEU A 382 -30.68 9.55 15.82
C LEU A 382 -31.70 8.47 15.40
N GLU A 383 -31.68 8.01 14.18
CA GLU A 383 -32.53 6.94 13.67
C GLU A 383 -32.25 5.61 14.40
N ARG A 384 -30.98 5.25 14.58
CA ARG A 384 -30.62 4.03 15.33
C ARG A 384 -30.97 4.12 16.80
N SER A 385 -30.75 5.26 17.46
CA SER A 385 -31.15 5.45 18.86
C SER A 385 -32.65 5.48 19.04
N GLY A 386 -33.39 6.04 18.08
CA GLY A 386 -34.86 6.00 18.04
C GLY A 386 -35.38 4.58 17.86
N ALA A 387 -34.84 3.79 16.92
CA ALA A 387 -35.24 2.39 16.72
C ALA A 387 -34.92 1.53 17.95
N ALA A 388 -33.79 1.71 18.60
CA ALA A 388 -33.43 1.02 19.83
C ALA A 388 -34.38 1.37 21.00
N ALA A 389 -34.82 2.64 21.11
CA ALA A 389 -35.77 3.08 22.11
C ALA A 389 -37.20 2.47 21.89
N PHE A 390 -37.60 2.30 20.63
CA PHE A 390 -38.85 1.61 20.28
C PHE A 390 -38.78 0.09 20.53
N ALA A 391 -37.63 -0.53 20.29
CA ALA A 391 -37.43 -1.96 20.56
C ALA A 391 -37.33 -2.29 22.07
N ALA A 392 -36.87 -1.34 22.87
CA ALA A 392 -36.75 -1.47 24.33
C ALA A 392 -38.04 -1.08 25.09
N ALA A 393 -39.08 -0.59 24.41
CA ALA A 393 -40.34 -0.29 25.05
C ALA A 393 -41.03 -1.61 25.49
N PRO A 394 -41.39 -1.78 26.80
CA PRO A 394 -42.02 -2.99 27.26
C PRO A 394 -43.39 -3.14 26.56
N GLN A 395 -43.58 -4.25 25.85
CA GLN A 395 -44.86 -4.67 25.31
C GLN A 395 -45.78 -5.00 26.47
N GLY A 396 -46.55 -4.04 26.97
CA GLY A 396 -47.44 -4.31 28.09
C GLY A 396 -48.20 -3.12 28.66
N ALA A 397 -48.26 -1.96 28.01
CA ALA A 397 -49.17 -0.90 28.42
C ALA A 397 -50.38 -0.90 27.49
N ALA A 398 -51.51 -1.45 27.99
CA ALA A 398 -52.80 -1.29 27.34
C ALA A 398 -53.12 0.21 27.18
N PRO A 399 -53.78 0.64 26.09
CA PRO A 399 -54.14 2.04 25.91
C PRO A 399 -55.10 2.46 27.02
N ALA A 400 -54.74 3.46 27.81
CA ALA A 400 -55.61 4.12 28.73
C ALA A 400 -56.78 4.73 27.95
N MET A 401 -57.97 4.21 28.21
CA MET A 401 -59.21 4.73 27.66
C MET A 401 -59.30 6.23 27.97
N GLY A 402 -59.36 7.03 26.93
CA GLY A 402 -59.49 8.47 27.04
C GLY A 402 -60.80 8.83 27.74
N TYR A 403 -60.70 9.59 28.82
CA TYR A 403 -61.84 10.24 29.47
C TYR A 403 -62.35 11.33 28.48
N VAL A 404 -63.64 11.15 28.09
CA VAL A 404 -64.43 12.13 27.36
C VAL A 404 -65.19 12.97 28.39
N PRO A 405 -64.87 14.29 28.55
CA PRO A 405 -65.65 15.15 29.41
C PRO A 405 -67.00 15.48 28.73
N GLY A 406 -68.10 15.23 29.45
CA GLY A 406 -69.43 15.68 29.05
C GLY A 406 -69.56 17.22 29.14
N PRO A 407 -70.56 17.78 28.47
CA PRO A 407 -70.75 19.23 28.39
C PRO A 407 -71.51 19.71 29.65
N GLU A 408 -70.81 20.42 30.53
CA GLU A 408 -71.39 21.43 31.44
C GLU A 408 -70.36 21.94 32.43
N ALA A 409 -69.90 23.22 32.23
CA ALA A 409 -69.78 24.25 33.27
C ALA A 409 -69.07 25.48 32.69
N HIS A 410 -69.88 26.45 32.37
CA HIS A 410 -69.38 27.85 32.20
C HIS A 410 -69.11 28.42 33.57
N ALA A 411 -67.90 28.90 33.84
CA ALA A 411 -67.62 29.96 34.81
C ALA A 411 -66.24 30.62 34.50
N MET A 412 -66.38 31.82 34.07
CA MET A 412 -65.51 33.02 34.17
C MET A 412 -64.04 32.88 34.54
N ALA A 413 -63.26 33.50 33.64
CA ALA A 413 -61.87 33.86 33.75
C ALA A 413 -61.54 34.86 34.85
N PRO A 414 -60.27 35.02 35.21
CA PRO A 414 -59.63 36.27 34.79
C PRO A 414 -58.31 36.08 34.02
N ALA A 415 -58.09 37.09 33.18
CA ALA A 415 -56.98 37.19 32.27
C ALA A 415 -55.64 37.45 32.99
N GLY A 416 -54.62 36.71 32.62
CA GLY A 416 -53.21 37.04 32.85
C GLY A 416 -52.47 37.09 31.50
N PRO A 417 -51.44 37.91 31.31
CA PRO A 417 -51.00 38.40 30.00
C PRO A 417 -50.24 37.35 29.19
N GLY A 418 -50.58 37.31 27.93
CA GLY A 418 -50.13 36.37 26.93
C GLY A 418 -48.67 36.43 26.57
N GLY A 419 -48.11 35.24 26.39
CA GLY A 419 -46.91 35.01 25.61
C GLY A 419 -47.27 34.23 24.36
N GLY A 420 -47.73 34.90 23.30
CA GLY A 420 -47.97 34.34 21.98
C GLY A 420 -46.74 34.43 21.06
N PRO A 421 -46.76 33.72 19.91
CA PRO A 421 -45.61 33.67 18.98
C PRO A 421 -45.14 35.04 18.43
N ALA A 422 -45.85 36.12 18.67
CA ALA A 422 -45.50 37.50 18.32
C ALA A 422 -44.34 38.08 19.18
N ALA A 423 -44.19 37.58 20.44
CA ALA A 423 -43.08 38.04 21.32
C ALA A 423 -41.74 37.46 20.91
N ALA A 424 -41.73 36.25 20.34
CA ALA A 424 -40.50 35.65 19.81
C ALA A 424 -39.99 36.33 18.54
N ARG A 425 -40.87 36.90 17.73
CA ARG A 425 -40.45 37.68 16.53
C ARG A 425 -39.91 39.09 16.85
N ALA A 426 -40.30 39.68 17.95
CA ALA A 426 -39.82 41.00 18.40
C ALA A 426 -38.43 40.93 19.04
N ALA A 427 -38.02 39.77 19.57
CA ALA A 427 -36.65 39.54 20.10
C ALA A 427 -35.60 39.31 19.01
N ALA A 428 -35.99 38.77 17.84
CA ALA A 428 -35.11 38.50 16.72
C ALA A 428 -34.77 39.76 15.82
N ALA A 429 -35.43 40.87 16.07
CA ALA A 429 -35.28 42.09 15.23
C ALA A 429 -34.36 43.16 15.81
N ARG A 430 -33.56 42.85 16.85
CA ARG A 430 -32.55 43.77 17.40
C ARG A 430 -31.14 43.37 17.01
N THR A 431 -30.74 43.71 15.80
CA THR A 431 -29.33 43.77 15.37
C THR A 431 -28.68 45.03 15.94
N PRO A 432 -27.54 44.96 16.62
CA PRO A 432 -26.79 46.17 16.98
C PRO A 432 -26.14 46.75 15.72
N ALA A 433 -26.21 48.07 15.57
CA ALA A 433 -25.53 48.80 14.51
C ALA A 433 -24.01 48.73 14.67
N PRO A 434 -23.24 48.69 13.57
CA PRO A 434 -21.79 48.63 13.61
C PRO A 434 -21.21 49.97 14.10
N GLY A 435 -20.29 49.91 15.09
CA GLY A 435 -19.49 51.04 15.54
C GLY A 435 -18.47 51.47 14.49
N PRO A 436 -17.91 52.69 14.59
CA PRO A 436 -17.07 53.28 13.55
C PRO A 436 -15.73 52.53 13.42
N VAL A 437 -15.40 52.18 12.17
CA VAL A 437 -14.16 51.54 11.75
C VAL A 437 -13.01 52.58 11.85
N ALA A 438 -11.96 52.24 12.57
CA ALA A 438 -10.70 53.00 12.55
C ALA A 438 -9.96 52.76 11.21
N PRO A 439 -9.22 53.77 10.67
CA PRO A 439 -8.60 53.65 9.36
C PRO A 439 -7.44 52.65 9.37
N ALA A 440 -7.40 51.79 8.35
CA ALA A 440 -6.35 50.83 8.12
C ALA A 440 -4.99 51.50 7.85
N VAL A 441 -3.97 51.09 8.58
CA VAL A 441 -2.58 51.45 8.32
C VAL A 441 -2.10 50.67 7.11
N ALA A 442 -1.56 51.37 6.11
CA ALA A 442 -0.98 50.81 4.92
C ALA A 442 0.33 50.01 5.25
N PRO A 443 0.58 48.87 4.63
CA PRO A 443 1.84 48.15 4.85
C PRO A 443 3.01 48.85 4.15
N GLU A 444 4.14 49.01 4.88
CA GLU A 444 5.41 49.48 4.35
C GLU A 444 5.95 48.53 3.25
N PRO A 445 6.66 49.07 2.24
CA PRO A 445 7.23 48.23 1.17
C PRO A 445 8.45 47.43 1.66
N VAL A 446 8.39 46.12 1.45
CA VAL A 446 9.49 45.18 1.71
C VAL A 446 10.65 45.50 0.78
N ARG A 447 11.80 45.82 1.37
CA ARG A 447 13.08 46.09 0.71
C ARG A 447 13.64 44.79 0.11
N ALA A 448 13.91 44.78 -1.19
CA ALA A 448 14.55 43.66 -1.89
C ALA A 448 15.98 43.41 -1.37
N PRO A 449 16.45 42.15 -1.28
CA PRO A 449 17.81 41.86 -0.89
C PRO A 449 18.79 42.22 -2.02
N ALA A 450 19.91 42.84 -1.63
CA ALA A 450 21.02 43.27 -2.49
C ALA A 450 21.71 42.03 -3.13
N GLN A 451 22.07 42.15 -4.41
CA GLN A 451 22.94 41.21 -5.13
C GLN A 451 24.36 41.28 -4.59
N PRO A 452 25.11 40.18 -4.49
CA PRO A 452 26.54 40.23 -4.16
C PRO A 452 27.35 40.70 -5.38
N GLU A 453 28.23 41.68 -5.12
CA GLU A 453 29.26 42.17 -6.05
C GLU A 453 30.26 41.08 -6.38
N ALA A 454 30.65 40.98 -7.64
CA ALA A 454 31.77 40.20 -8.12
C ALA A 454 33.08 40.88 -7.71
N VAL A 455 33.99 40.14 -7.11
CA VAL A 455 35.37 40.54 -6.83
C VAL A 455 36.29 39.94 -7.91
N PRO A 456 37.34 40.68 -8.33
CA PRO A 456 38.10 40.48 -9.56
C PRO A 456 38.96 39.19 -9.61
#